data_5f0c0b5966de12cc3f2a4fa96e3c1ed4
#
_entry.id   5f0c0b5966de12cc3f2a4fa96e3c1ed4
#
_cell.length_a   1.000
_cell.length_b   1.000
_cell.length_c   1.000
_cell.angle_alpha   90.00
_cell.angle_beta   90.00
_cell.angle_gamma   90.00
#
_symmetry.space_group_name_H-M   'P 1'
#
loop_
_entity.id
_entity.type
_entity.pdbx_description
1 polymer ?
#
loop_
_entity_poly.entity_id
_entity_poly.type
_entity_poly.pdbx_seq_one_letter_code
_entity_poly.pdbx_strand_id
1 'polypeptide(L)'
;MALIIKTPKGIYDTPTDFEMEVEITSPIYTDKGSQTIAATLPGTKHNLSIVDHINRLDIANAPAKDVQAVIADGIYRRIGKQNITSASVESGIVSNIGFDESLMYEAWNNISLKKLPGLPIYKPSGGITALTEHLNNVMKYNLPADYYVFPIQVKNDSADDVAYPEFINPIQKIGNAYELKKNARTEKMVISGSVADVKLPAGYGISPFIRVSKILQLIFSAYGFELIENPFERDYQLKKMVVLNNVADATVAGQINYKDLMPDCTINDFLEAIFCRTGARIFVNGDNRTARIKLLKDTFSSSPFADWSQLKAADPVPNYEQPKQIRLSASTSFDEAYTDAESFEEFLDKYKGIITEVENTPLEYVPDNTYICYQASTGRFYKRNIASQNVSLLSSDFFAWDKKTANVEYEEISSSDECLPMTFCNNLLVPQYMAGTVNLNTTLRGAKVNEQKTDTPLCFCFAMGMATDEKNVPLGYYYGSSLCRTPAGNYFRDNDGNTFKYSLVFRGEDGAFNQFFKEWDAILRHANHTLKSKINLDRIALTQIDTSRPILLSGQKLMIESAKHTVPYQVNK
;
A
#
# COMPACT_ATOMS: atom_id res chain seq x y z
N MET A 1 13.18 12.50 -40.22
CA MET A 1 14.30 11.66 -39.77
C MET A 1 13.77 10.25 -39.62
N ALA A 2 14.59 9.22 -39.90
CA ALA A 2 14.15 7.84 -39.69
C ALA A 2 14.05 7.55 -38.20
N LEU A 3 13.07 6.76 -37.79
CA LEU A 3 12.90 6.26 -36.43
C LEU A 3 14.09 5.35 -36.08
N ILE A 4 14.74 5.59 -34.96
CA ILE A 4 15.84 4.78 -34.45
C ILE A 4 15.33 3.92 -33.30
N ILE A 5 15.47 2.61 -33.43
CA ILE A 5 15.23 1.66 -32.33
C ILE A 5 16.56 1.00 -31.99
N LYS A 6 17.09 1.33 -30.81
CA LYS A 6 18.40 0.88 -30.36
C LYS A 6 18.28 -0.05 -29.16
N THR A 7 19.00 -1.15 -29.18
CA THR A 7 19.21 -2.06 -28.05
C THR A 7 20.70 -2.12 -27.67
N PRO A 8 21.09 -2.75 -26.57
CA PRO A 8 22.50 -3.00 -26.24
C PRO A 8 23.26 -3.81 -27.32
N LYS A 9 22.53 -4.58 -28.14
CA LYS A 9 23.12 -5.43 -29.20
C LYS A 9 23.20 -4.78 -30.58
N GLY A 10 22.52 -3.64 -30.77
CA GLY A 10 22.56 -2.92 -32.04
C GLY A 10 21.35 -2.02 -32.28
N ILE A 11 21.35 -1.41 -33.44
CA ILE A 11 20.24 -0.59 -33.96
C ILE A 11 19.50 -1.43 -35.00
N TYR A 12 18.19 -1.52 -34.90
CA TYR A 12 17.39 -2.25 -35.88
C TYR A 12 17.40 -1.55 -37.25
N ASP A 13 17.50 -2.34 -38.30
CA ASP A 13 17.20 -1.89 -39.65
C ASP A 13 15.70 -1.65 -39.75
N THR A 14 15.29 -0.42 -40.05
CA THR A 14 13.89 -0.03 -40.25
C THR A 14 13.71 0.55 -41.66
N PRO A 15 12.61 0.27 -42.36
CA PRO A 15 12.24 0.97 -43.58
C PRO A 15 12.12 2.49 -43.35
N THR A 16 12.26 3.27 -44.41
CA THR A 16 12.17 4.74 -44.32
C THR A 16 10.76 5.24 -43.97
N ASP A 17 9.76 4.42 -44.24
CA ASP A 17 8.33 4.65 -43.94
C ASP A 17 7.87 3.91 -42.66
N PHE A 18 8.79 3.36 -41.89
CA PHE A 18 8.45 2.65 -40.68
C PHE A 18 7.91 3.60 -39.61
N GLU A 19 6.73 3.29 -39.13
CA GLU A 19 6.03 4.05 -38.07
C GLU A 19 5.69 3.13 -36.90
N MET A 20 5.71 3.68 -35.69
CA MET A 20 5.23 3.04 -34.48
C MET A 20 4.22 3.95 -33.78
N GLU A 21 3.16 3.39 -33.29
CA GLU A 21 2.22 4.08 -32.41
C GLU A 21 2.64 3.89 -30.95
N VAL A 22 2.75 4.98 -30.21
CA VAL A 22 3.03 5.02 -28.78
C VAL A 22 1.74 5.38 -28.05
N GLU A 23 1.41 4.59 -27.05
CA GLU A 23 0.30 4.85 -26.13
C GLU A 23 0.85 5.16 -24.73
N ILE A 24 0.59 6.36 -24.26
CA ILE A 24 0.86 6.80 -22.88
C ILE A 24 -0.44 6.63 -22.11
N THR A 25 -0.41 5.91 -20.98
CA THR A 25 -1.57 5.66 -20.14
C THR A 25 -1.38 6.26 -18.77
N SER A 26 -2.49 6.58 -18.10
CA SER A 26 -2.47 7.07 -16.72
C SER A 26 -2.69 5.93 -15.73
N PRO A 27 -1.82 5.79 -14.72
CA PRO A 27 -1.99 4.80 -13.65
C PRO A 27 -3.27 5.00 -12.82
N ILE A 28 -3.95 6.13 -12.98
CA ILE A 28 -5.24 6.38 -12.32
C ILE A 28 -6.34 5.49 -12.88
N TYR A 29 -6.30 5.23 -14.19
CA TYR A 29 -7.39 4.56 -14.92
C TYR A 29 -7.03 3.16 -15.40
N THR A 30 -5.75 2.80 -15.50
CA THR A 30 -5.33 1.50 -16.02
C THR A 30 -3.97 1.06 -15.48
N ASP A 31 -3.83 -0.24 -15.20
CA ASP A 31 -2.59 -0.87 -14.77
C ASP A 31 -1.77 -1.44 -15.94
N LYS A 32 -2.12 -1.09 -17.20
CA LYS A 32 -1.39 -1.59 -18.39
C LYS A 32 0.00 -0.97 -18.53
N GLY A 33 0.15 0.27 -18.06
CA GLY A 33 1.36 1.06 -18.29
C GLY A 33 1.49 1.56 -19.75
N SER A 34 2.37 2.54 -19.94
CA SER A 34 2.66 3.11 -21.26
C SER A 34 3.46 2.14 -22.11
N GLN A 35 3.15 2.05 -23.40
CA GLN A 35 3.81 1.12 -24.33
C GLN A 35 3.68 1.54 -25.79
N THR A 36 4.47 0.92 -26.67
CA THR A 36 4.14 0.95 -28.10
C THR A 36 3.04 -0.05 -28.42
N ILE A 37 2.23 0.24 -29.41
CA ILE A 37 1.43 -0.81 -30.06
C ILE A 37 2.39 -1.78 -30.76
N ALA A 38 2.04 -3.05 -30.81
CA ALA A 38 2.87 -4.06 -31.45
C ALA A 38 3.23 -3.66 -32.90
N ALA A 39 4.51 -3.61 -33.20
CA ALA A 39 5.04 -3.30 -34.52
C ALA A 39 5.88 -4.46 -35.04
N THR A 40 5.94 -4.58 -36.36
CA THR A 40 6.72 -5.63 -37.02
C THR A 40 8.00 -5.06 -37.61
N LEU A 41 9.12 -5.39 -37.01
CA LEU A 41 10.45 -5.08 -37.57
C LEU A 41 10.82 -6.07 -38.67
N PRO A 42 11.53 -5.65 -39.72
CA PRO A 42 11.94 -6.55 -40.78
C PRO A 42 12.76 -7.74 -40.30
N GLY A 43 12.49 -8.94 -40.85
CA GLY A 43 13.23 -10.17 -40.52
C GLY A 43 14.59 -10.28 -41.18
N THR A 44 15.36 -9.17 -41.23
CA THR A 44 16.71 -9.17 -41.81
C THR A 44 17.68 -10.02 -40.97
N LYS A 45 18.77 -10.50 -41.57
CA LYS A 45 19.79 -11.21 -40.81
C LYS A 45 20.37 -10.38 -39.68
N HIS A 46 20.49 -9.07 -39.90
CA HIS A 46 20.96 -8.14 -38.88
C HIS A 46 19.94 -8.04 -37.73
N ASN A 47 18.67 -7.77 -38.00
CA ASN A 47 17.65 -7.65 -36.97
C ASN A 47 17.46 -8.96 -36.19
N LEU A 48 17.50 -10.11 -36.87
CA LEU A 48 17.43 -11.41 -36.21
C LEU A 48 18.66 -11.68 -35.32
N SER A 49 19.83 -11.15 -35.66
CA SER A 49 21.02 -11.27 -34.80
C SER A 49 20.89 -10.45 -33.50
N ILE A 50 20.21 -9.31 -33.53
CA ILE A 50 19.92 -8.48 -32.35
C ILE A 50 19.09 -9.24 -31.33
N VAL A 51 18.16 -10.09 -31.79
CA VAL A 51 17.29 -10.92 -30.95
C VAL A 51 17.79 -12.35 -30.78
N ASP A 52 19.11 -12.59 -30.93
CA ASP A 52 19.77 -13.89 -30.74
C ASP A 52 19.21 -15.01 -31.63
N HIS A 53 18.73 -14.68 -32.82
CA HIS A 53 18.16 -15.65 -33.74
C HIS A 53 17.04 -16.53 -33.15
N ILE A 54 16.18 -15.96 -32.31
CA ILE A 54 15.05 -16.68 -31.65
C ILE A 54 14.06 -17.31 -32.63
N ASN A 55 14.16 -16.97 -33.94
CA ASN A 55 13.40 -17.61 -35.01
C ASN A 55 13.87 -19.03 -35.33
N ARG A 56 15.02 -19.46 -34.81
CA ARG A 56 15.60 -20.78 -35.07
C ARG A 56 15.04 -21.80 -34.08
N LEU A 57 14.67 -22.98 -34.60
CA LEU A 57 14.06 -24.04 -33.77
C LEU A 57 15.01 -24.62 -32.72
N ASP A 58 16.34 -24.59 -32.99
CA ASP A 58 17.34 -25.02 -32.04
C ASP A 58 17.58 -24.05 -30.86
N ILE A 59 17.07 -22.80 -30.98
CA ILE A 59 17.14 -21.76 -29.96
C ILE A 59 15.74 -21.51 -29.36
N ALA A 60 14.67 -22.00 -30.00
CA ALA A 60 13.28 -21.71 -29.64
C ALA A 60 12.86 -22.07 -28.19
N ASN A 61 13.65 -22.89 -27.49
CA ASN A 61 13.43 -23.21 -26.08
C ASN A 61 13.98 -22.14 -25.11
N ALA A 62 14.75 -21.17 -25.60
CA ALA A 62 15.19 -20.06 -24.78
C ALA A 62 14.07 -19.02 -24.68
N PRO A 63 13.60 -18.65 -23.49
CA PRO A 63 12.58 -17.62 -23.36
C PRO A 63 13.09 -16.31 -23.98
N ALA A 64 12.25 -15.65 -24.76
CA ALA A 64 12.50 -14.29 -25.24
C ALA A 64 12.71 -13.40 -24.02
N LYS A 65 13.93 -12.87 -23.88
CA LYS A 65 14.25 -12.00 -22.73
C LYS A 65 13.87 -10.58 -23.07
N ASP A 66 13.26 -9.91 -22.11
CA ASP A 66 13.05 -8.46 -22.15
C ASP A 66 14.38 -7.75 -22.40
N VAL A 67 14.51 -7.12 -23.54
CA VAL A 67 15.71 -6.39 -23.92
C VAL A 67 15.48 -4.90 -23.73
N GLN A 68 16.41 -4.22 -23.04
CA GLN A 68 16.34 -2.78 -22.98
C GLN A 68 16.33 -2.19 -24.39
N ALA A 69 15.37 -1.31 -24.69
CA ALA A 69 15.26 -0.66 -25.97
C ALA A 69 15.11 0.85 -25.80
N VAL A 70 15.63 1.60 -26.75
CA VAL A 70 15.50 3.07 -26.84
C VAL A 70 14.86 3.38 -28.19
N ILE A 71 13.75 4.10 -28.15
CA ILE A 71 13.14 4.71 -29.33
C ILE A 71 13.60 6.16 -29.40
N ALA A 72 14.06 6.60 -30.56
CA ALA A 72 14.47 7.99 -30.77
C ALA A 72 14.00 8.55 -32.12
N ASP A 73 13.44 9.76 -32.08
CA ASP A 73 13.11 10.58 -33.23
C ASP A 73 13.50 12.04 -32.96
N GLY A 74 14.73 12.40 -33.30
CA GLY A 74 15.31 13.69 -32.96
C GLY A 74 15.45 13.88 -31.45
N ILE A 75 14.76 14.88 -30.90
CA ILE A 75 14.73 15.16 -29.47
C ILE A 75 13.79 14.23 -28.70
N TYR A 76 12.81 13.62 -29.38
CA TYR A 76 11.94 12.63 -28.75
C TYR A 76 12.74 11.36 -28.48
N ARG A 77 12.78 10.94 -27.24
CA ARG A 77 13.48 9.74 -26.80
C ARG A 77 12.69 9.08 -25.68
N ARG A 78 12.51 7.76 -25.78
CA ARG A 78 11.91 6.94 -24.74
C ARG A 78 12.74 5.70 -24.48
N ILE A 79 12.94 5.37 -23.21
CA ILE A 79 13.66 4.19 -22.77
C ILE A 79 12.65 3.18 -22.22
N GLY A 80 12.74 1.94 -22.70
CA GLY A 80 11.81 0.89 -22.29
C GLY A 80 12.41 -0.50 -22.36
N LYS A 81 11.54 -1.49 -22.23
CA LYS A 81 11.85 -2.91 -22.44
C LYS A 81 11.07 -3.41 -23.63
N GLN A 82 11.76 -4.03 -24.55
CA GLN A 82 11.17 -4.71 -25.70
C GLN A 82 10.71 -6.10 -25.31
N ASN A 83 9.45 -6.39 -25.55
CA ASN A 83 8.86 -7.72 -25.45
C ASN A 83 8.61 -8.25 -26.86
N ILE A 84 9.19 -9.42 -27.17
CA ILE A 84 9.12 -10.03 -28.50
C ILE A 84 8.11 -11.16 -28.45
N THR A 85 7.06 -11.06 -29.25
CA THR A 85 5.98 -12.05 -29.32
C THR A 85 6.22 -13.12 -30.38
N SER A 86 6.86 -12.74 -31.50
CA SER A 86 7.25 -13.69 -32.55
C SER A 86 8.40 -13.17 -33.38
N ALA A 87 9.15 -14.08 -34.01
CA ALA A 87 10.19 -13.73 -34.95
C ALA A 87 10.32 -14.76 -36.07
N SER A 88 10.41 -14.29 -37.31
CA SER A 88 10.70 -15.11 -38.47
C SER A 88 11.41 -14.30 -39.56
N VAL A 89 12.00 -14.98 -40.54
CA VAL A 89 12.63 -14.32 -41.68
C VAL A 89 11.56 -13.67 -42.56
N GLU A 90 10.42 -14.33 -42.75
CA GLU A 90 9.35 -13.89 -43.67
C GLU A 90 8.42 -12.86 -43.04
N SER A 91 7.92 -13.14 -41.81
CA SER A 91 6.95 -12.28 -41.13
C SER A 91 7.59 -11.19 -40.25
N GLY A 92 8.92 -11.18 -40.16
CA GLY A 92 9.63 -10.20 -39.31
C GLY A 92 9.63 -10.52 -37.83
N ILE A 93 9.95 -9.51 -37.03
CA ILE A 93 9.99 -9.57 -35.57
C ILE A 93 8.83 -8.73 -35.02
N VAL A 94 7.83 -9.39 -34.47
CA VAL A 94 6.68 -8.71 -33.83
C VAL A 94 7.03 -8.43 -32.38
N SER A 95 6.98 -7.17 -32.00
CA SER A 95 7.31 -6.76 -30.64
C SER A 95 6.58 -5.48 -30.24
N ASN A 96 6.44 -5.29 -28.95
CA ASN A 96 6.09 -4.02 -28.33
C ASN A 96 7.19 -3.58 -27.35
N ILE A 97 7.20 -2.30 -26.99
CA ILE A 97 8.15 -1.75 -26.04
C ILE A 97 7.35 -1.08 -24.92
N GLY A 98 7.50 -1.60 -23.70
CA GLY A 98 6.87 -1.04 -22.50
C GLY A 98 7.74 0.08 -21.91
N PHE A 99 7.08 1.14 -21.42
CA PHE A 99 7.69 2.31 -20.83
C PHE A 99 7.13 2.56 -19.43
N ASP A 100 7.76 3.44 -18.68
CA ASP A 100 7.29 3.95 -17.40
C ASP A 100 6.82 2.84 -16.45
N GLU A 101 5.58 2.83 -16.02
CA GLU A 101 5.02 1.85 -15.09
C GLU A 101 5.08 0.42 -15.63
N SER A 102 4.94 0.23 -16.94
CA SER A 102 5.00 -1.11 -17.54
C SER A 102 6.33 -1.82 -17.32
N LEU A 103 7.41 -1.07 -17.03
CA LEU A 103 8.72 -1.64 -16.69
C LEU A 103 8.71 -2.43 -15.37
N MET A 104 7.71 -2.20 -14.53
CA MET A 104 7.66 -2.69 -13.15
C MET A 104 6.45 -3.61 -12.89
N TYR A 105 5.34 -3.45 -13.60
CA TYR A 105 4.09 -4.17 -13.30
C TYR A 105 4.22 -5.69 -13.29
N GLU A 106 4.93 -6.28 -14.24
CA GLU A 106 5.14 -7.73 -14.27
C GLU A 106 5.89 -8.23 -13.03
N ALA A 107 6.91 -7.48 -12.61
CA ALA A 107 7.69 -7.80 -11.44
C ALA A 107 6.87 -7.62 -10.14
N TRP A 108 6.04 -6.58 -10.08
CA TRP A 108 5.23 -6.30 -8.88
C TRP A 108 4.22 -7.41 -8.58
N ASN A 109 3.65 -8.02 -9.60
CA ASN A 109 2.68 -9.12 -9.42
C ASN A 109 3.30 -10.42 -8.91
N ASN A 110 4.57 -10.66 -9.20
CA ASN A 110 5.20 -11.97 -9.00
C ASN A 110 6.25 -11.99 -7.90
N ILE A 111 6.68 -10.84 -7.38
CA ILE A 111 7.75 -10.78 -6.38
C ILE A 111 7.17 -10.47 -5.01
N SER A 112 7.40 -11.40 -4.07
CA SER A 112 7.11 -11.18 -2.64
C SER A 112 8.02 -10.09 -2.07
N LEU A 113 7.48 -9.24 -1.19
CA LEU A 113 8.26 -8.23 -0.45
C LEU A 113 9.45 -8.84 0.29
N LYS A 114 9.33 -10.04 0.84
CA LYS A 114 10.44 -10.77 1.50
C LYS A 114 11.57 -11.18 0.56
N LYS A 115 11.35 -11.12 -0.76
CA LYS A 115 12.34 -11.47 -1.80
C LYS A 115 12.93 -10.25 -2.50
N LEU A 116 12.61 -9.04 -2.05
CA LEU A 116 13.23 -7.83 -2.58
C LEU A 116 14.75 -7.90 -2.45
N PRO A 117 15.51 -7.61 -3.50
CA PRO A 117 16.96 -7.52 -3.41
C PRO A 117 17.39 -6.34 -2.54
N GLY A 118 18.46 -6.52 -1.76
CA GLY A 118 19.04 -5.43 -0.98
C GLY A 118 18.30 -5.09 0.30
N LEU A 119 17.43 -5.98 0.82
CA LEU A 119 16.81 -5.78 2.12
C LEU A 119 17.88 -5.64 3.22
N PRO A 120 17.82 -4.59 4.06
CA PRO A 120 18.84 -4.32 5.06
C PRO A 120 18.86 -5.35 6.19
N ILE A 121 20.05 -5.56 6.75
CA ILE A 121 20.24 -6.19 8.06
C ILE A 121 20.94 -5.16 8.94
N TYR A 122 20.26 -4.70 10.00
CA TYR A 122 20.83 -3.79 10.98
C TYR A 122 21.43 -4.59 12.13
N LYS A 123 22.75 -4.50 12.32
CA LYS A 123 23.48 -5.19 13.36
C LYS A 123 24.42 -4.22 14.06
N PRO A 124 24.05 -3.70 15.24
CA PRO A 124 24.91 -2.79 15.99
C PRO A 124 26.12 -3.53 16.59
N SER A 125 27.23 -2.84 16.75
CA SER A 125 28.49 -3.42 17.27
C SER A 125 28.39 -3.92 18.71
N GLY A 126 27.46 -3.37 19.50
CA GLY A 126 27.20 -3.81 20.88
C GLY A 126 26.24 -4.99 21.04
N GLY A 127 25.88 -5.66 19.94
CA GLY A 127 25.00 -6.84 19.95
C GLY A 127 23.59 -6.53 20.47
N ILE A 128 22.99 -7.54 21.14
CA ILE A 128 21.60 -7.46 21.62
C ILE A 128 21.36 -6.29 22.59
N THR A 129 22.31 -5.98 23.46
CA THR A 129 22.16 -4.88 24.42
C THR A 129 22.07 -3.54 23.73
N ALA A 130 22.96 -3.26 22.78
CA ALA A 130 22.94 -2.02 22.01
C ALA A 130 21.69 -1.94 21.13
N LEU A 131 21.28 -3.06 20.54
CA LEU A 131 20.09 -3.14 19.70
C LEU A 131 18.83 -2.80 20.52
N THR A 132 18.61 -3.46 21.63
CA THR A 132 17.42 -3.25 22.45
C THR A 132 17.40 -1.88 23.12
N GLU A 133 18.57 -1.31 23.45
CA GLU A 133 18.66 0.08 23.91
C GLU A 133 18.29 1.06 22.81
N HIS A 134 18.77 0.86 21.58
CA HIS A 134 18.37 1.66 20.44
C HIS A 134 16.85 1.64 20.21
N LEU A 135 16.22 0.44 20.22
CA LEU A 135 14.78 0.30 20.05
C LEU A 135 13.98 0.93 21.19
N ASN A 136 14.48 0.81 22.43
CA ASN A 136 13.91 1.50 23.59
C ASN A 136 13.93 3.03 23.41
N ASN A 137 15.02 3.58 22.89
CA ASN A 137 15.15 5.00 22.61
C ASN A 137 14.26 5.46 21.44
N VAL A 138 14.13 4.63 20.40
CA VAL A 138 13.16 4.89 19.32
C VAL A 138 11.74 5.01 19.88
N MET A 139 11.35 4.10 20.77
CA MET A 139 10.02 4.14 21.40
C MET A 139 9.86 5.36 22.33
N LYS A 140 10.84 5.63 23.19
CA LYS A 140 10.74 6.71 24.21
C LYS A 140 10.79 8.10 23.61
N TYR A 141 11.69 8.32 22.67
CA TYR A 141 12.01 9.65 22.14
C TYR A 141 11.53 9.87 20.71
N ASN A 142 10.79 8.90 20.15
CA ASN A 142 10.29 8.94 18.77
C ASN A 142 11.41 9.31 17.77
N LEU A 143 12.59 8.71 17.96
CA LEU A 143 13.78 9.02 17.18
C LEU A 143 13.54 8.69 15.70
N PRO A 144 14.09 9.48 14.78
CA PRO A 144 14.03 9.17 13.36
C PRO A 144 14.65 7.80 13.07
N ALA A 145 13.88 6.88 12.56
CA ALA A 145 14.30 5.54 12.16
C ALA A 145 13.48 5.05 10.96
N ASP A 146 13.94 3.97 10.34
CA ASP A 146 13.19 3.29 9.29
C ASP A 146 11.94 2.55 9.82
N TYR A 147 11.76 2.53 11.13
CA TYR A 147 10.72 1.81 11.86
C TYR A 147 10.29 2.54 13.12
N TYR A 148 9.14 2.14 13.64
CA TYR A 148 8.67 2.51 14.99
C TYR A 148 8.54 1.27 15.87
N VAL A 149 8.45 1.51 17.19
CA VAL A 149 8.30 0.48 18.20
C VAL A 149 7.21 0.89 19.18
N PHE A 150 6.17 0.07 19.29
CA PHE A 150 5.08 0.29 20.26
C PHE A 150 4.42 -1.05 20.64
N PRO A 151 3.75 -1.14 21.80
CA PRO A 151 3.15 -2.38 22.24
C PRO A 151 1.94 -2.78 21.40
N ILE A 152 1.83 -4.09 21.14
CA ILE A 152 0.65 -4.76 20.60
C ILE A 152 0.30 -5.87 21.56
N GLN A 153 -0.97 -5.99 21.95
CA GLN A 153 -1.43 -7.09 22.77
C GLN A 153 -1.56 -8.37 21.94
N VAL A 154 -1.20 -9.49 22.57
CA VAL A 154 -1.47 -10.83 22.02
C VAL A 154 -2.55 -11.48 22.89
N LYS A 155 -3.73 -11.71 22.32
CA LYS A 155 -4.83 -12.39 23.02
C LYS A 155 -4.56 -13.88 22.98
N ASN A 156 -4.19 -14.44 24.14
CA ASN A 156 -3.96 -15.87 24.31
C ASN A 156 -5.28 -16.63 24.44
N ASP A 157 -5.37 -17.77 23.76
CA ASP A 157 -6.35 -18.78 24.11
C ASP A 157 -5.70 -19.73 25.14
N SER A 158 -6.40 -19.99 26.25
CA SER A 158 -5.90 -20.83 27.33
C SER A 158 -5.71 -22.30 26.93
N ALA A 159 -6.22 -22.72 25.77
CA ALA A 159 -6.10 -24.06 25.22
C ALA A 159 -4.83 -24.28 24.37
N ASP A 160 -4.10 -23.22 24.02
CA ASP A 160 -2.93 -23.33 23.16
C ASP A 160 -1.77 -24.10 23.82
N ASP A 161 -1.17 -25.02 23.07
CA ASP A 161 0.02 -25.77 23.47
C ASP A 161 1.33 -24.95 23.37
N VAL A 162 1.24 -23.72 22.92
CA VAL A 162 2.36 -22.83 22.63
C VAL A 162 2.38 -21.64 23.59
N ALA A 163 3.56 -21.29 24.09
CA ALA A 163 3.74 -20.10 24.90
C ALA A 163 3.85 -18.86 24.02
N TYR A 164 2.89 -17.97 24.10
CA TYR A 164 2.93 -16.66 23.44
C TYR A 164 3.26 -15.55 24.45
N PRO A 165 3.97 -14.49 24.03
CA PRO A 165 4.09 -13.29 24.84
C PRO A 165 2.73 -12.61 24.99
N GLU A 166 2.46 -12.03 26.14
CA GLU A 166 1.26 -11.20 26.36
C GLU A 166 1.25 -9.96 25.43
N PHE A 167 2.44 -9.47 25.12
CA PHE A 167 2.65 -8.33 24.22
C PHE A 167 3.82 -8.56 23.28
N ILE A 168 3.68 -8.13 22.04
CA ILE A 168 4.81 -7.72 21.21
C ILE A 168 5.18 -6.30 21.63
N ASN A 169 6.48 -6.05 21.81
CA ASN A 169 7.03 -4.83 22.40
C ASN A 169 6.50 -4.57 23.84
N PRO A 170 6.68 -5.54 24.76
CA PRO A 170 6.20 -5.40 26.13
C PRO A 170 6.90 -4.26 26.82
N ILE A 171 6.11 -3.43 27.52
CA ILE A 171 6.60 -2.28 28.27
C ILE A 171 6.45 -2.47 29.78
N GLN A 172 7.26 -1.74 30.52
CA GLN A 172 7.20 -1.62 31.96
C GLN A 172 7.35 -0.17 32.38
N LYS A 173 6.70 0.21 33.47
CA LYS A 173 6.84 1.54 34.03
C LYS A 173 8.06 1.58 34.99
N ILE A 174 9.01 2.47 34.71
CA ILE A 174 10.16 2.73 35.55
C ILE A 174 10.12 4.21 35.93
N GLY A 175 9.79 4.49 37.19
CA GLY A 175 9.52 5.85 37.63
C GLY A 175 8.30 6.42 36.91
N ASN A 176 8.48 7.52 36.19
CA ASN A 176 7.43 8.15 35.40
C ASN A 176 7.51 7.82 33.87
N ALA A 177 8.47 6.98 33.48
CA ALA A 177 8.66 6.63 32.07
C ALA A 177 8.28 5.17 31.78
N TYR A 178 7.87 4.90 30.56
CA TYR A 178 7.72 3.53 30.06
C TYR A 178 8.98 3.13 29.30
N GLU A 179 9.40 1.89 29.51
CA GLU A 179 10.55 1.27 28.84
C GLU A 179 10.19 -0.13 28.35
N LEU A 180 10.86 -0.57 27.28
CA LEU A 180 10.72 -1.96 26.81
C LEU A 180 11.26 -2.95 27.85
N LYS A 181 10.58 -4.07 28.03
CA LYS A 181 11.09 -5.22 28.81
C LYS A 181 12.18 -5.93 28.00
N LYS A 182 13.34 -5.31 27.89
CA LYS A 182 14.42 -5.69 26.97
C LYS A 182 15.37 -6.78 27.47
N ASN A 183 15.46 -6.97 28.79
CA ASN A 183 16.40 -7.90 29.40
C ASN A 183 15.85 -9.33 29.41
N ALA A 184 16.75 -10.31 29.58
CA ALA A 184 16.36 -11.68 29.88
C ALA A 184 15.52 -11.72 31.17
N ARG A 185 14.44 -12.48 31.14
CA ARG A 185 13.45 -12.53 32.22
C ARG A 185 12.72 -13.87 32.25
N THR A 186 12.03 -14.12 33.36
CA THR A 186 11.10 -15.24 33.46
C THR A 186 9.68 -14.68 33.53
N GLU A 187 8.80 -15.18 32.71
CA GLU A 187 7.38 -14.80 32.69
C GLU A 187 6.51 -16.03 32.92
N LYS A 188 5.38 -15.84 33.61
CA LYS A 188 4.35 -16.88 33.71
C LYS A 188 3.50 -16.84 32.46
N MET A 189 3.45 -17.97 31.77
CA MET A 189 2.66 -18.14 30.55
C MET A 189 1.72 -19.33 30.71
N VAL A 190 0.56 -19.28 30.06
CA VAL A 190 -0.36 -20.40 30.02
C VAL A 190 0.03 -21.27 28.83
N ILE A 191 0.28 -22.55 29.09
CA ILE A 191 0.63 -23.54 28.08
C ILE A 191 -0.24 -24.77 28.35
N SER A 192 -1.03 -25.20 27.36
CA SER A 192 -1.96 -26.34 27.50
C SER A 192 -2.83 -26.24 28.76
N GLY A 193 -3.38 -25.06 29.03
CA GLY A 193 -4.24 -24.82 30.19
C GLY A 193 -3.52 -24.75 31.56
N SER A 194 -2.19 -24.86 31.60
CA SER A 194 -1.39 -24.79 32.82
C SER A 194 -0.45 -23.60 32.83
N VAL A 195 -0.31 -22.96 33.98
CA VAL A 195 0.64 -21.87 34.16
C VAL A 195 2.06 -22.42 34.34
N ALA A 196 2.99 -22.02 33.49
CA ALA A 196 4.39 -22.40 33.54
C ALA A 196 5.30 -21.18 33.57
N ASP A 197 6.45 -21.30 34.27
CA ASP A 197 7.51 -20.30 34.26
C ASP A 197 8.38 -20.49 32.99
N VAL A 198 8.35 -19.52 32.09
CA VAL A 198 9.09 -19.55 30.82
C VAL A 198 10.25 -18.58 30.88
N LYS A 199 11.47 -19.06 30.62
CA LYS A 199 12.67 -18.24 30.54
C LYS A 199 12.78 -17.62 29.15
N LEU A 200 12.68 -16.29 29.08
CA LEU A 200 12.76 -15.51 27.87
C LEU A 200 14.15 -14.87 27.72
N PRO A 201 14.82 -15.05 26.57
CA PRO A 201 16.10 -14.36 26.32
C PRO A 201 15.93 -12.85 26.22
N ALA A 202 17.03 -12.11 26.29
CA ALA A 202 17.04 -10.68 26.01
C ALA A 202 16.53 -10.42 24.59
N GLY A 203 15.72 -9.37 24.42
CA GLY A 203 15.12 -9.02 23.13
C GLY A 203 13.87 -9.80 22.75
N TYR A 204 13.50 -10.85 23.47
CA TYR A 204 12.28 -11.60 23.18
C TYR A 204 11.02 -10.74 23.40
N GLY A 205 10.12 -10.80 22.44
CA GLY A 205 8.94 -9.96 22.35
C GLY A 205 9.20 -8.59 21.71
N ILE A 206 10.46 -8.24 21.39
CA ILE A 206 10.76 -6.92 20.80
C ILE A 206 10.85 -7.06 19.28
N SER A 207 9.98 -6.34 18.57
CA SER A 207 9.91 -6.34 17.11
C SER A 207 9.60 -4.93 16.59
N PRO A 208 10.45 -4.33 15.75
CA PRO A 208 10.17 -3.04 15.15
C PRO A 208 9.19 -3.17 13.99
N PHE A 209 8.37 -2.14 13.78
CA PHE A 209 7.40 -2.04 12.68
C PHE A 209 7.92 -1.09 11.61
N ILE A 210 8.16 -1.61 10.40
CA ILE A 210 8.80 -0.85 9.32
C ILE A 210 7.83 0.21 8.80
N ARG A 211 8.34 1.42 8.58
CA ARG A 211 7.57 2.51 7.97
C ARG A 211 7.20 2.18 6.54
N VAL A 212 5.96 2.50 6.15
CA VAL A 212 5.49 2.38 4.76
C VAL A 212 6.42 3.13 3.80
N SER A 213 6.85 4.33 4.16
CA SER A 213 7.79 5.12 3.36
C SER A 213 9.10 4.38 3.10
N LYS A 214 9.62 3.64 4.09
CA LYS A 214 10.86 2.87 3.93
C LYS A 214 10.67 1.68 3.00
N ILE A 215 9.56 0.97 3.10
CA ILE A 215 9.26 -0.15 2.20
C ILE A 215 9.16 0.36 0.76
N LEU A 216 8.47 1.48 0.53
CA LEU A 216 8.40 2.12 -0.78
C LEU A 216 9.78 2.49 -1.33
N GLN A 217 10.65 3.11 -0.52
CA GLN A 217 12.03 3.41 -0.91
C GLN A 217 12.79 2.13 -1.33
N LEU A 218 12.65 1.05 -0.56
CA LEU A 218 13.31 -0.23 -0.86
C LEU A 218 12.79 -0.84 -2.16
N ILE A 219 11.47 -0.78 -2.41
CA ILE A 219 10.87 -1.25 -3.67
C ILE A 219 11.50 -0.49 -4.85
N PHE A 220 11.42 0.84 -4.88
CA PHE A 220 11.91 1.61 -6.02
C PHE A 220 13.43 1.49 -6.20
N SER A 221 14.19 1.49 -5.11
CA SER A 221 15.65 1.31 -5.16
C SER A 221 16.05 -0.06 -5.74
N ALA A 222 15.30 -1.13 -5.43
CA ALA A 222 15.55 -2.46 -5.95
C ALA A 222 15.43 -2.54 -7.48
N TYR A 223 14.62 -1.66 -8.08
CA TYR A 223 14.46 -1.54 -9.54
C TYR A 223 15.30 -0.41 -10.16
N GLY A 224 16.13 0.26 -9.38
CA GLY A 224 16.99 1.34 -9.85
C GLY A 224 16.24 2.63 -10.16
N PHE A 225 15.13 2.90 -9.45
CA PHE A 225 14.38 4.15 -9.51
C PHE A 225 14.60 4.98 -8.25
N GLU A 226 14.70 6.29 -8.42
CA GLU A 226 14.71 7.24 -7.34
C GLU A 226 13.28 7.71 -7.04
N LEU A 227 12.84 7.57 -5.79
CA LEU A 227 11.53 8.05 -5.34
C LEU A 227 11.66 9.54 -4.94
N ILE A 228 11.30 10.45 -5.87
CA ILE A 228 11.50 11.90 -5.72
C ILE A 228 10.33 12.63 -5.05
N GLU A 229 9.14 12.03 -5.04
CA GLU A 229 7.96 12.57 -4.38
C GLU A 229 7.23 11.44 -3.64
N ASN A 230 7.06 11.63 -2.31
CA ASN A 230 6.47 10.61 -1.45
C ASN A 230 5.63 11.26 -0.34
N PRO A 231 4.30 11.17 -0.36
CA PRO A 231 3.44 11.71 0.70
C PRO A 231 3.69 11.02 2.05
N PHE A 232 4.15 9.77 2.06
CA PHE A 232 4.50 9.04 3.30
C PHE A 232 5.79 9.55 3.98
N GLU A 233 6.48 10.53 3.39
CA GLU A 233 7.58 11.27 4.02
C GLU A 233 7.20 12.71 4.36
N ARG A 234 6.27 13.31 3.61
CA ARG A 234 5.93 14.73 3.73
C ARG A 234 4.74 14.99 4.65
N ASP A 235 3.69 14.17 4.54
CA ASP A 235 2.51 14.31 5.40
C ASP A 235 2.84 13.83 6.82
N TYR A 236 2.49 14.66 7.83
CA TYR A 236 2.86 14.38 9.23
C TYR A 236 2.22 13.12 9.79
N GLN A 237 1.06 12.71 9.30
CA GLN A 237 0.37 11.50 9.73
C GLN A 237 0.77 10.29 8.89
N LEU A 238 0.84 10.41 7.54
CA LEU A 238 1.26 9.30 6.68
C LEU A 238 2.70 8.88 6.95
N LYS A 239 3.61 9.80 7.31
CA LYS A 239 4.98 9.43 7.69
C LYS A 239 5.07 8.52 8.91
N LYS A 240 4.00 8.46 9.72
CA LYS A 240 3.88 7.58 10.89
C LYS A 240 3.19 6.26 10.58
N MET A 241 2.77 6.04 9.34
CA MET A 241 2.19 4.78 8.91
C MET A 241 3.24 3.69 8.84
N VAL A 242 2.98 2.58 9.50
CA VAL A 242 3.83 1.40 9.56
C VAL A 242 3.10 0.17 9.09
N VAL A 243 3.87 -0.85 8.70
CA VAL A 243 3.41 -2.21 8.53
C VAL A 243 3.71 -2.97 9.80
N LEU A 244 2.67 -3.55 10.39
CA LEU A 244 2.81 -4.40 11.57
C LEU A 244 3.36 -5.76 11.15
N ASN A 245 4.08 -6.40 12.06
CA ASN A 245 4.49 -7.78 11.91
C ASN A 245 4.14 -8.57 13.18
N ASN A 246 4.06 -9.87 13.06
CA ASN A 246 3.68 -10.79 14.12
C ASN A 246 4.87 -11.58 14.70
N VAL A 247 6.11 -11.12 14.51
CA VAL A 247 7.33 -11.85 14.89
C VAL A 247 7.74 -11.50 16.32
N ALA A 248 7.68 -12.46 17.24
CA ALA A 248 7.99 -12.24 18.65
C ALA A 248 9.50 -12.28 18.98
N ASP A 249 10.32 -12.87 18.12
CA ASP A 249 11.75 -13.07 18.38
C ASP A 249 12.67 -12.34 17.39
N ALA A 250 12.15 -11.31 16.74
CA ALA A 250 12.83 -10.58 15.67
C ALA A 250 14.23 -10.05 16.06
N THR A 251 14.47 -9.74 17.33
CA THR A 251 15.72 -9.14 17.79
C THR A 251 16.62 -10.05 18.62
N VAL A 252 16.17 -11.26 18.96
CA VAL A 252 16.90 -12.19 19.84
C VAL A 252 18.31 -12.52 19.32
N ALA A 253 18.50 -12.52 18.01
CA ALA A 253 19.80 -12.74 17.37
C ALA A 253 20.75 -11.50 17.45
N GLY A 254 20.34 -10.41 18.10
CA GLY A 254 21.13 -9.18 18.20
C GLY A 254 21.21 -8.38 16.90
N GLN A 255 20.28 -8.61 15.99
CA GLN A 255 20.16 -7.91 14.72
C GLN A 255 18.70 -7.76 14.33
N ILE A 256 18.41 -6.80 13.44
CA ILE A 256 17.12 -6.65 12.75
C ILE A 256 17.31 -7.05 11.31
N ASN A 257 16.65 -8.10 10.88
CA ASN A 257 16.59 -8.51 9.49
C ASN A 257 15.26 -8.04 8.90
N TYR A 258 15.28 -7.08 7.97
CA TYR A 258 14.06 -6.50 7.42
C TYR A 258 13.20 -7.55 6.69
N LYS A 259 13.84 -8.58 6.11
CA LYS A 259 13.14 -9.68 5.48
C LYS A 259 12.14 -10.36 6.42
N ASP A 260 12.51 -10.54 7.70
CA ASP A 260 11.68 -11.24 8.68
C ASP A 260 10.50 -10.39 9.17
N LEU A 261 10.57 -9.08 8.95
CA LEU A 261 9.56 -8.10 9.36
C LEU A 261 8.58 -7.72 8.25
N MET A 262 8.87 -8.12 7.00
CA MET A 262 7.97 -7.85 5.87
C MET A 262 6.74 -8.76 5.91
N PRO A 263 5.57 -8.29 5.43
CA PRO A 263 4.40 -9.12 5.26
C PRO A 263 4.59 -10.18 4.16
N ASP A 264 3.82 -11.25 4.24
CA ASP A 264 3.80 -12.31 3.24
C ASP A 264 2.84 -11.98 2.09
N CYS A 265 3.19 -10.95 1.35
CA CYS A 265 2.43 -10.48 0.18
C CYS A 265 3.37 -10.13 -0.98
N THR A 266 2.80 -9.95 -2.16
CA THR A 266 3.54 -9.42 -3.32
C THR A 266 3.72 -7.91 -3.19
N ILE A 267 4.59 -7.33 -4.02
CA ILE A 267 4.71 -5.87 -4.13
C ILE A 267 3.37 -5.28 -4.56
N ASN A 268 2.68 -5.91 -5.51
CA ASN A 268 1.39 -5.42 -6.00
C ASN A 268 0.33 -5.38 -4.89
N ASP A 269 0.18 -6.46 -4.11
CA ASP A 269 -0.77 -6.50 -2.98
C ASP A 269 -0.51 -5.35 -2.00
N PHE A 270 0.77 -5.08 -1.72
CA PHE A 270 1.17 -3.98 -0.84
C PHE A 270 0.80 -2.60 -1.42
N LEU A 271 1.05 -2.39 -2.72
CA LEU A 271 0.73 -1.12 -3.39
C LEU A 271 -0.79 -0.91 -3.54
N GLU A 272 -1.54 -1.97 -3.84
CA GLU A 272 -3.00 -1.95 -3.87
C GLU A 272 -3.60 -1.62 -2.50
N ALA A 273 -3.05 -2.20 -1.44
CA ALA A 273 -3.49 -1.90 -0.08
C ALA A 273 -3.21 -0.44 0.31
N ILE A 274 -2.05 0.11 -0.04
CA ILE A 274 -1.75 1.53 0.14
C ILE A 274 -2.74 2.40 -0.66
N PHE A 275 -3.00 2.03 -1.91
CA PHE A 275 -3.98 2.73 -2.73
C PHE A 275 -5.37 2.69 -2.10
N CYS A 276 -5.84 1.51 -1.70
CA CYS A 276 -7.15 1.33 -1.08
C CYS A 276 -7.31 2.16 0.21
N ARG A 277 -6.25 2.31 1.02
CA ARG A 277 -6.29 3.06 2.28
C ARG A 277 -6.08 4.56 2.14
N THR A 278 -5.36 5.01 1.11
CA THR A 278 -4.90 6.41 1.04
C THR A 278 -5.14 7.08 -0.30
N GLY A 279 -5.62 6.36 -1.30
CA GLY A 279 -5.74 6.88 -2.67
C GLY A 279 -4.38 7.21 -3.32
N ALA A 280 -3.28 6.61 -2.84
CA ALA A 280 -1.94 6.87 -3.37
C ALA A 280 -1.71 6.12 -4.68
N ARG A 281 -1.40 6.84 -5.75
CA ARG A 281 -1.02 6.29 -7.06
C ARG A 281 0.44 6.57 -7.38
N ILE A 282 1.04 5.66 -8.13
CA ILE A 282 2.45 5.69 -8.49
C ILE A 282 2.57 6.11 -9.95
N PHE A 283 3.43 7.09 -10.19
CA PHE A 283 3.78 7.60 -11.52
C PHE A 283 5.27 7.42 -11.73
N VAL A 284 5.64 6.65 -12.73
CA VAL A 284 7.02 6.29 -13.05
C VAL A 284 7.47 7.03 -14.32
N ASN A 285 8.67 7.57 -14.31
CA ASN A 285 9.33 8.07 -15.50
C ASN A 285 10.55 7.18 -15.80
N GLY A 286 10.41 6.33 -16.81
CA GLY A 286 11.44 5.38 -17.22
C GLY A 286 12.70 6.04 -17.82
N ASP A 287 12.54 7.21 -18.43
CA ASP A 287 13.64 7.93 -19.09
C ASP A 287 14.63 8.51 -18.08
N ASN A 288 14.11 9.04 -16.97
CA ASN A 288 14.90 9.64 -15.90
C ASN A 288 15.13 8.69 -14.72
N ARG A 289 14.54 7.50 -14.74
CA ARG A 289 14.59 6.55 -13.63
C ARG A 289 14.08 7.15 -12.33
N THR A 290 12.98 7.91 -12.39
CA THR A 290 12.34 8.52 -11.22
C THR A 290 10.93 7.98 -11.03
N ALA A 291 10.48 7.96 -9.77
CA ALA A 291 9.12 7.64 -9.40
C ALA A 291 8.54 8.74 -8.50
N ARG A 292 7.24 8.95 -8.59
CA ARG A 292 6.48 9.86 -7.74
C ARG A 292 5.26 9.13 -7.22
N ILE A 293 4.95 9.32 -5.96
CA ILE A 293 3.69 8.88 -5.36
C ILE A 293 2.85 10.10 -5.09
N LYS A 294 1.61 10.11 -5.55
CA LYS A 294 0.66 11.20 -5.35
C LYS A 294 -0.66 10.66 -4.84
N LEU A 295 -1.30 11.41 -3.96
CA LEU A 295 -2.67 11.13 -3.55
C LEU A 295 -3.63 11.59 -4.64
N LEU A 296 -4.69 10.83 -4.90
CA LEU A 296 -5.69 11.20 -5.92
C LEU A 296 -6.28 12.59 -5.67
N LYS A 297 -6.62 12.91 -4.41
CA LYS A 297 -7.14 14.23 -4.03
C LYS A 297 -6.19 15.37 -4.44
N ASP A 298 -4.87 15.18 -4.29
CA ASP A 298 -3.88 16.19 -4.65
C ASP A 298 -3.73 16.28 -6.17
N THR A 299 -3.83 15.15 -6.85
CA THR A 299 -3.81 15.06 -8.31
C THR A 299 -4.98 15.82 -8.92
N PHE A 300 -6.20 15.55 -8.48
CA PHE A 300 -7.41 16.21 -9.00
C PHE A 300 -7.47 17.71 -8.62
N SER A 301 -6.96 18.08 -7.46
CA SER A 301 -6.91 19.49 -7.03
C SER A 301 -5.74 20.30 -7.63
N SER A 302 -4.73 19.62 -8.20
CA SER A 302 -3.53 20.29 -8.74
C SER A 302 -3.85 21.25 -9.90
N SER A 303 -2.99 22.24 -10.12
CA SER A 303 -3.11 23.12 -11.26
C SER A 303 -2.79 22.39 -12.58
N PRO A 304 -3.47 22.72 -13.68
CA PRO A 304 -3.14 22.20 -15.00
C PRO A 304 -1.66 22.38 -15.32
N PHE A 305 -1.02 21.37 -15.90
CA PHE A 305 0.37 21.49 -16.35
C PHE A 305 0.51 22.17 -17.71
N ALA A 306 -0.55 22.14 -18.53
CA ALA A 306 -0.58 22.74 -19.85
C ALA A 306 -2.00 23.20 -20.20
N ASP A 307 -2.10 24.23 -21.05
CA ASP A 307 -3.33 24.65 -21.72
C ASP A 307 -3.26 24.26 -23.20
N TRP A 308 -4.06 23.28 -23.59
CA TRP A 308 -4.14 22.77 -24.96
C TRP A 308 -5.35 23.30 -25.74
N SER A 309 -6.05 24.31 -25.20
CA SER A 309 -7.27 24.86 -25.82
C SER A 309 -7.06 25.35 -27.25
N GLN A 310 -5.88 25.91 -27.53
CA GLN A 310 -5.53 26.42 -28.87
C GLN A 310 -4.84 25.38 -29.77
N LEU A 311 -4.50 24.21 -29.24
CA LEU A 311 -3.78 23.16 -29.96
C LEU A 311 -4.72 22.07 -30.49
N LYS A 312 -6.01 22.15 -30.20
CA LYS A 312 -6.99 21.18 -30.70
C LYS A 312 -7.12 21.25 -32.23
N ALA A 313 -7.05 20.10 -32.90
CA ALA A 313 -7.25 19.98 -34.34
C ALA A 313 -8.73 19.84 -34.72
N ALA A 314 -9.55 19.38 -33.78
CA ALA A 314 -11.00 19.24 -33.92
C ALA A 314 -11.66 19.46 -32.55
N ASP A 315 -12.96 19.76 -32.54
CA ASP A 315 -13.70 19.85 -31.29
C ASP A 315 -13.75 18.49 -30.58
N PRO A 316 -13.60 18.49 -29.23
CA PRO A 316 -13.67 17.26 -28.46
C PRO A 316 -15.01 16.55 -28.62
N VAL A 317 -14.98 15.25 -28.77
CA VAL A 317 -16.18 14.41 -28.83
C VAL A 317 -16.39 13.74 -27.46
N PRO A 318 -17.48 14.07 -26.75
CA PRO A 318 -17.79 13.42 -25.49
C PRO A 318 -18.32 12.01 -25.70
N ASN A 319 -17.83 11.08 -24.90
CA ASN A 319 -18.37 9.74 -24.75
C ASN A 319 -18.90 9.62 -23.32
N TYR A 320 -20.22 9.53 -23.18
CA TYR A 320 -20.88 9.47 -21.88
C TYR A 320 -20.89 8.03 -21.38
N GLU A 321 -20.35 7.83 -20.17
CA GLU A 321 -20.35 6.54 -19.50
C GLU A 321 -21.43 6.53 -18.40
N GLN A 322 -21.81 5.33 -17.96
CA GLN A 322 -22.74 5.20 -16.85
C GLN A 322 -22.10 5.74 -15.56
N PRO A 323 -22.86 6.48 -14.76
CA PRO A 323 -22.36 6.92 -13.45
C PRO A 323 -21.93 5.73 -12.60
N LYS A 324 -20.79 5.90 -11.93
CA LYS A 324 -20.24 4.89 -11.02
C LYS A 324 -20.08 5.46 -9.61
N GLN A 325 -20.07 4.58 -8.63
CA GLN A 325 -19.75 4.91 -7.24
C GLN A 325 -18.54 4.10 -6.79
N ILE A 326 -17.66 4.70 -6.00
CA ILE A 326 -16.54 3.98 -5.43
C ILE A 326 -17.00 3.13 -4.24
N ARG A 327 -16.56 1.89 -4.23
CA ARG A 327 -16.72 0.95 -3.13
C ARG A 327 -15.37 0.46 -2.68
N LEU A 328 -14.98 0.79 -1.43
CA LEU A 328 -13.74 0.35 -0.83
C LEU A 328 -13.99 -0.87 0.04
N SER A 329 -13.13 -1.87 -0.06
CA SER A 329 -13.18 -3.06 0.79
C SER A 329 -11.77 -3.59 1.09
N ALA A 330 -11.63 -4.27 2.24
CA ALA A 330 -10.40 -4.94 2.63
C ALA A 330 -10.73 -6.14 3.51
N SER A 331 -9.78 -7.08 3.63
CA SER A 331 -9.85 -8.11 4.65
C SER A 331 -9.80 -7.45 6.01
N THR A 332 -10.62 -7.92 6.94
CA THR A 332 -10.66 -7.37 8.30
C THR A 332 -10.73 -8.47 9.31
N SER A 333 -9.83 -8.42 10.29
CA SER A 333 -9.83 -9.34 11.41
C SER A 333 -10.74 -8.80 12.52
N PHE A 334 -11.77 -9.60 12.90
CA PHE A 334 -12.66 -9.29 14.02
C PHE A 334 -12.52 -10.35 15.10
N ASP A 335 -13.09 -10.08 16.26
CA ASP A 335 -13.29 -11.09 17.28
C ASP A 335 -14.19 -12.21 16.73
N GLU A 336 -13.96 -13.46 17.16
CA GLU A 336 -14.62 -14.69 16.63
C GLU A 336 -16.16 -14.60 16.51
N ALA A 337 -16.79 -13.83 17.37
CA ALA A 337 -18.24 -13.63 17.29
C ALA A 337 -18.71 -12.91 16.02
N TYR A 338 -17.79 -12.29 15.25
CA TYR A 338 -18.10 -11.41 14.12
C TYR A 338 -17.30 -11.71 12.86
N THR A 339 -16.48 -12.77 12.88
CA THR A 339 -15.58 -13.14 11.79
C THR A 339 -16.25 -13.82 10.59
N ASP A 340 -17.52 -14.21 10.71
CA ASP A 340 -18.21 -14.90 9.61
C ASP A 340 -18.75 -13.95 8.54
N ALA A 341 -18.61 -12.63 8.72
CA ALA A 341 -19.06 -11.67 7.72
C ALA A 341 -17.99 -11.47 6.65
N GLU A 342 -18.24 -11.90 5.44
CA GLU A 342 -17.34 -11.75 4.30
C GLU A 342 -17.38 -10.34 3.72
N SER A 343 -18.46 -9.60 3.99
CA SER A 343 -18.67 -8.26 3.47
C SER A 343 -19.38 -7.36 4.49
N PHE A 344 -19.31 -6.05 4.27
CA PHE A 344 -20.04 -5.11 5.13
C PHE A 344 -21.56 -5.30 5.06
N GLU A 345 -22.09 -5.67 3.90
CA GLU A 345 -23.53 -5.96 3.73
C GLU A 345 -23.93 -7.20 4.53
N GLU A 346 -23.16 -8.28 4.41
CA GLU A 346 -23.40 -9.51 5.18
C GLU A 346 -23.27 -9.27 6.68
N PHE A 347 -22.26 -8.47 7.08
CA PHE A 347 -22.11 -8.04 8.47
C PHE A 347 -23.33 -7.26 8.97
N LEU A 348 -23.82 -6.28 8.21
CA LEU A 348 -25.01 -5.52 8.57
C LEU A 348 -26.26 -6.39 8.60
N ASP A 349 -26.44 -7.30 7.65
CA ASP A 349 -27.59 -8.21 7.61
C ASP A 349 -27.57 -9.21 8.78
N LYS A 350 -26.40 -9.74 9.12
CA LYS A 350 -26.19 -10.64 10.26
C LYS A 350 -26.57 -9.99 11.59
N TYR A 351 -26.27 -8.69 11.74
CA TYR A 351 -26.54 -7.92 12.96
C TYR A 351 -27.73 -6.95 12.83
N LYS A 352 -28.54 -7.12 11.80
CA LYS A 352 -29.75 -6.31 11.58
C LYS A 352 -30.69 -6.38 12.78
N GLY A 353 -30.97 -5.24 13.38
CA GLY A 353 -31.74 -5.14 14.63
C GLY A 353 -30.89 -5.20 15.90
N ILE A 354 -29.60 -5.50 15.81
CA ILE A 354 -28.65 -5.51 16.93
C ILE A 354 -27.70 -4.32 16.84
N ILE A 355 -27.41 -3.85 15.61
CA ILE A 355 -26.60 -2.66 15.37
C ILE A 355 -27.54 -1.52 15.08
N THR A 356 -27.58 -0.55 15.97
CA THR A 356 -28.30 0.69 15.75
C THR A 356 -27.30 1.82 15.56
N GLU A 357 -27.67 2.79 14.74
CA GLU A 357 -26.91 3.98 14.49
C GLU A 357 -27.04 4.95 15.66
N VAL A 358 -25.97 5.23 16.37
CA VAL A 358 -25.97 6.23 17.44
C VAL A 358 -24.77 7.13 17.39
N GLU A 359 -25.00 8.34 17.81
CA GLU A 359 -23.90 9.28 17.94
C GLU A 359 -23.00 9.00 19.16
N ASN A 360 -23.49 8.47 20.26
CA ASN A 360 -22.73 8.41 21.51
C ASN A 360 -22.99 7.24 22.46
N THR A 361 -23.81 6.27 22.17
CA THR A 361 -24.12 5.17 23.11
C THR A 361 -24.25 3.80 22.45
N PRO A 362 -23.85 2.73 23.13
CA PRO A 362 -24.09 1.35 22.69
C PRO A 362 -25.57 1.09 22.60
N LEU A 363 -25.99 0.37 21.55
CA LEU A 363 -27.32 0.42 21.11
C LEU A 363 -28.18 -0.74 21.44
N GLU A 364 -27.76 -1.91 21.23
CA GLU A 364 -28.59 -3.07 21.50
C GLU A 364 -27.80 -4.22 22.12
N TYR A 365 -28.52 -4.97 22.92
CA TYR A 365 -27.99 -6.11 23.66
C TYR A 365 -27.78 -7.31 22.73
N VAL A 366 -26.56 -7.83 22.71
CA VAL A 366 -26.23 -9.10 22.07
C VAL A 366 -26.31 -10.20 23.13
N PRO A 367 -26.87 -11.38 22.82
CA PRO A 367 -26.90 -12.50 23.75
C PRO A 367 -25.55 -12.79 24.33
N ASP A 368 -24.94 -12.79 25.21
CA ASP A 368 -23.62 -12.97 25.88
C ASP A 368 -23.17 -11.78 26.71
N ASN A 369 -24.06 -10.89 27.14
CA ASN A 369 -23.71 -9.66 27.88
C ASN A 369 -22.74 -8.72 27.11
N THR A 370 -22.81 -8.71 25.80
CA THR A 370 -21.99 -7.87 24.93
C THR A 370 -22.91 -6.98 24.08
N TYR A 371 -22.53 -5.73 23.91
CA TYR A 371 -23.19 -4.80 22.99
C TYR A 371 -22.28 -4.48 21.83
N ILE A 372 -22.85 -4.41 20.64
CA ILE A 372 -22.20 -3.83 19.47
C ILE A 372 -22.83 -2.47 19.22
N CYS A 373 -21.99 -1.49 19.02
CA CYS A 373 -22.41 -0.14 18.71
C CYS A 373 -21.76 0.28 17.41
N TYR A 374 -22.53 0.93 16.58
CA TYR A 374 -22.03 1.60 15.38
C TYR A 374 -22.19 3.10 15.56
N GLN A 375 -21.11 3.83 15.41
CA GLN A 375 -21.12 5.29 15.42
C GLN A 375 -21.03 5.81 13.99
N ALA A 376 -22.16 6.27 13.45
CA ALA A 376 -22.27 6.70 12.06
C ALA A 376 -21.36 7.88 11.72
N SER A 377 -21.21 8.82 12.65
CA SER A 377 -20.37 10.00 12.46
C SER A 377 -18.89 9.66 12.25
N THR A 378 -18.42 8.54 12.78
CA THR A 378 -17.04 8.09 12.69
C THR A 378 -16.85 6.81 11.87
N GLY A 379 -17.94 6.14 11.50
CA GLY A 379 -17.92 4.85 10.82
C GLY A 379 -17.34 3.71 11.65
N ARG A 380 -17.45 3.75 12.97
CA ARG A 380 -16.79 2.82 13.88
C ARG A 380 -17.74 1.83 14.50
N PHE A 381 -17.25 0.61 14.69
CA PHE A 381 -17.91 -0.42 15.47
C PHE A 381 -17.21 -0.61 16.82
N TYR A 382 -17.98 -0.76 17.86
CA TYR A 382 -17.51 -0.98 19.22
C TYR A 382 -18.17 -2.22 19.81
N LYS A 383 -17.39 -2.99 20.58
CA LYS A 383 -17.88 -4.07 21.43
C LYS A 383 -17.72 -3.66 22.89
N ARG A 384 -18.80 -3.69 23.65
CA ARG A 384 -18.77 -3.41 25.09
C ARG A 384 -19.27 -4.63 25.85
N ASN A 385 -18.45 -5.13 26.76
CA ASN A 385 -18.87 -6.16 27.71
C ASN A 385 -19.48 -5.49 28.94
N ILE A 386 -20.73 -5.86 29.28
CA ILE A 386 -21.47 -5.25 30.39
C ILE A 386 -20.86 -5.62 31.74
N ALA A 387 -20.42 -6.87 31.88
CA ALA A 387 -19.91 -7.39 33.15
C ALA A 387 -18.56 -6.77 33.53
N SER A 388 -17.67 -6.57 32.54
CA SER A 388 -16.33 -6.02 32.78
C SER A 388 -16.23 -4.52 32.53
N GLN A 389 -17.25 -3.88 31.97
CA GLN A 389 -17.21 -2.49 31.49
C GLN A 389 -16.13 -2.21 30.43
N ASN A 390 -15.47 -3.25 29.94
CA ASN A 390 -14.44 -3.10 28.92
C ASN A 390 -15.08 -2.74 27.57
N VAL A 391 -14.57 -1.68 26.96
CA VAL A 391 -14.90 -1.28 25.59
C VAL A 391 -13.76 -1.68 24.71
N SER A 392 -13.98 -2.61 23.80
CA SER A 392 -13.05 -2.89 22.70
C SER A 392 -13.59 -2.24 21.43
N LEU A 393 -12.70 -1.56 20.73
CA LEU A 393 -12.99 -0.99 19.44
C LEU A 393 -12.84 -2.11 18.41
N LEU A 394 -13.93 -2.50 17.79
CA LEU A 394 -13.88 -3.29 16.58
C LEU A 394 -13.53 -2.31 15.47
N SER A 395 -12.32 -2.33 14.98
CA SER A 395 -12.06 -1.55 13.80
C SER A 395 -12.85 -2.17 12.66
N SER A 396 -13.66 -1.53 12.07
CA SER A 396 -13.69 -1.10 10.77
C SER A 396 -14.76 -1.62 9.89
N ASP A 397 -14.79 -0.96 8.98
CA ASP A 397 -15.47 -0.89 7.77
C ASP A 397 -14.91 -1.88 6.79
N PHE A 398 -15.71 -2.80 6.41
CA PHE A 398 -15.47 -3.65 5.26
C PHE A 398 -15.59 -2.82 3.98
N PHE A 399 -16.43 -1.79 4.00
CA PHE A 399 -16.68 -0.92 2.86
C PHE A 399 -16.80 0.54 3.27
N ALA A 400 -16.38 1.43 2.38
CA ALA A 400 -16.84 2.79 2.35
C ALA A 400 -17.62 2.99 1.06
N TRP A 401 -18.91 3.15 1.17
CA TRP A 401 -19.74 3.54 0.06
C TRP A 401 -20.83 4.51 0.54
N ASP A 402 -21.39 5.28 -0.37
CA ASP A 402 -22.58 6.07 -0.13
C ASP A 402 -23.85 5.21 -0.27
N LYS A 403 -24.99 5.73 0.18
CA LYS A 403 -26.27 5.02 0.07
C LYS A 403 -26.46 4.49 -1.35
N LYS A 404 -26.81 3.22 -1.43
CA LYS A 404 -27.13 2.54 -2.69
C LYS A 404 -28.22 3.31 -3.41
N THR A 405 -27.89 3.91 -4.54
CA THR A 405 -28.90 4.44 -5.45
C THR A 405 -29.20 3.36 -6.49
N ALA A 406 -30.47 3.09 -6.75
CA ALA A 406 -30.86 2.10 -7.75
C ALA A 406 -30.20 2.43 -9.11
N ASN A 407 -29.62 1.43 -9.76
CA ASN A 407 -28.99 1.50 -11.09
C ASN A 407 -27.63 2.22 -11.20
N VAL A 408 -26.84 2.29 -10.14
CA VAL A 408 -25.46 2.78 -10.22
C VAL A 408 -24.49 1.61 -10.18
N GLU A 409 -23.54 1.58 -11.10
CA GLU A 409 -22.42 0.64 -11.09
C GLU A 409 -21.40 1.03 -10.01
N TYR A 410 -20.69 0.03 -9.48
CA TYR A 410 -19.62 0.26 -8.51
C TYR A 410 -18.25 0.14 -9.17
N GLU A 411 -17.37 1.09 -8.88
CA GLU A 411 -15.93 0.95 -9.07
C GLU A 411 -15.38 0.33 -7.78
N GLU A 412 -15.13 -0.98 -7.81
CA GLU A 412 -14.65 -1.70 -6.64
C GLU A 412 -13.14 -1.57 -6.50
N ILE A 413 -12.69 -1.10 -5.35
CA ILE A 413 -11.29 -1.03 -4.96
C ILE A 413 -11.15 -1.89 -3.71
N SER A 414 -10.50 -3.03 -3.87
CA SER A 414 -10.33 -4.01 -2.80
C SER A 414 -8.86 -4.27 -2.52
N SER A 415 -8.56 -4.67 -1.30
CA SER A 415 -7.22 -5.09 -0.90
C SER A 415 -7.27 -6.25 0.07
N SER A 416 -6.13 -6.93 0.21
CA SER A 416 -5.98 -8.07 1.13
C SER A 416 -5.48 -7.67 2.51
N ASP A 417 -5.30 -6.38 2.79
CA ASP A 417 -4.81 -5.93 4.09
C ASP A 417 -5.85 -6.06 5.20
N GLU A 418 -5.35 -6.17 6.41
CA GLU A 418 -6.15 -6.29 7.62
C GLU A 418 -5.99 -5.06 8.52
N CYS A 419 -7.03 -4.74 9.27
CA CYS A 419 -6.97 -3.80 10.38
C CYS A 419 -7.14 -4.55 11.69
N LEU A 420 -6.14 -4.48 12.57
CA LEU A 420 -6.24 -5.10 13.88
C LEU A 420 -7.25 -4.36 14.75
N PRO A 421 -8.07 -5.10 15.53
CA PRO A 421 -8.93 -4.51 16.53
C PRO A 421 -8.09 -3.78 17.59
N MET A 422 -8.66 -2.71 18.14
CA MET A 422 -8.05 -1.95 19.22
C MET A 422 -8.63 -2.41 20.56
N THR A 423 -7.79 -2.62 21.54
CA THR A 423 -8.21 -3.05 22.88
C THR A 423 -7.61 -2.19 23.98
N PHE A 424 -8.34 -2.07 25.10
CA PHE A 424 -7.83 -1.48 26.34
C PHE A 424 -7.26 -2.58 27.24
N CYS A 425 -5.98 -2.48 27.55
CA CYS A 425 -5.33 -3.33 28.53
C CYS A 425 -4.30 -2.52 29.33
N ASN A 426 -4.26 -2.69 30.65
CA ASN A 426 -3.32 -2.00 31.54
C ASN A 426 -3.27 -0.46 31.31
N ASN A 427 -4.42 0.17 31.07
CA ASN A 427 -4.58 1.59 30.72
C ASN A 427 -3.91 1.99 29.39
N LEU A 428 -3.65 1.03 28.51
CA LEU A 428 -3.16 1.25 27.16
C LEU A 428 -4.27 0.93 26.16
N LEU A 429 -4.43 1.77 25.14
CA LEU A 429 -5.19 1.42 23.95
C LEU A 429 -4.17 0.99 22.89
N VAL A 430 -4.22 -0.26 22.50
CA VAL A 430 -3.25 -0.89 21.60
C VAL A 430 -3.95 -1.80 20.59
N PRO A 431 -3.34 -2.05 19.43
CA PRO A 431 -3.79 -3.10 18.53
C PRO A 431 -3.69 -4.47 19.21
N GLN A 432 -4.52 -5.43 18.79
CA GLN A 432 -4.56 -6.77 19.34
C GLN A 432 -4.41 -7.84 18.25
N TYR A 433 -3.42 -8.72 18.42
CA TYR A 433 -3.33 -9.98 17.67
C TYR A 433 -4.04 -11.12 18.38
N MET A 434 -4.53 -12.09 17.59
CA MET A 434 -4.89 -13.41 18.11
C MET A 434 -3.63 -14.24 18.33
N ALA A 435 -3.59 -15.06 19.38
CA ALA A 435 -2.41 -15.82 19.78
C ALA A 435 -1.87 -16.73 18.66
N GLY A 436 -2.73 -17.47 17.98
CA GLY A 436 -2.36 -18.37 16.90
C GLY A 436 -1.73 -17.69 15.67
N THR A 437 -1.75 -16.36 15.59
CA THR A 437 -1.16 -15.59 14.47
C THR A 437 0.25 -15.11 14.75
N VAL A 438 0.78 -15.29 15.97
CA VAL A 438 2.14 -14.84 16.34
C VAL A 438 3.18 -15.84 15.85
N ASN A 439 4.18 -15.34 15.15
CA ASN A 439 5.27 -16.13 14.57
C ASN A 439 6.45 -16.22 15.53
N LEU A 440 6.94 -17.43 15.76
CA LEU A 440 8.08 -17.72 16.63
C LEU A 440 9.14 -18.46 15.81
N ASN A 441 10.32 -17.84 15.65
CA ASN A 441 11.45 -18.45 14.93
C ASN A 441 12.47 -19.11 15.88
N THR A 442 12.35 -18.88 17.19
CA THR A 442 13.29 -19.35 18.22
C THR A 442 12.62 -20.39 19.12
N THR A 443 13.26 -21.55 19.27
CA THR A 443 12.85 -22.57 20.23
C THR A 443 13.25 -22.11 21.63
N LEU A 444 12.27 -21.83 22.49
CA LEU A 444 12.51 -21.54 23.90
C LEU A 444 12.73 -22.86 24.67
N ARG A 445 13.91 -23.05 25.27
CA ARG A 445 14.23 -24.24 26.07
C ARG A 445 13.29 -24.34 27.26
N GLY A 446 12.53 -25.44 27.35
CA GLY A 446 11.67 -25.78 28.48
C GLY A 446 10.17 -25.59 28.25
N ALA A 447 9.74 -24.97 27.17
CA ALA A 447 8.38 -25.01 26.67
C ALA A 447 8.33 -25.87 25.42
N LYS A 448 7.26 -26.63 25.21
CA LYS A 448 6.95 -27.18 23.89
C LYS A 448 6.60 -26.00 23.00
N VAL A 449 7.60 -25.41 22.37
CA VAL A 449 7.38 -24.40 21.35
C VAL A 449 7.23 -25.16 20.04
N ASN A 450 6.03 -25.25 19.52
CA ASN A 450 5.85 -25.60 18.13
C ASN A 450 6.49 -24.47 17.30
N GLU A 451 7.34 -24.82 16.34
CA GLU A 451 7.77 -23.91 15.28
C GLU A 451 6.56 -23.62 14.39
N GLN A 452 5.62 -22.86 14.90
CA GLN A 452 4.46 -22.44 14.13
C GLN A 452 4.90 -21.24 13.30
N LYS A 453 5.24 -21.51 12.05
CA LYS A 453 5.40 -20.46 11.05
C LYS A 453 4.01 -20.12 10.54
N THR A 454 3.48 -19.03 11.01
CA THR A 454 2.31 -18.39 10.43
C THR A 454 2.76 -17.30 9.46
N ASP A 455 2.00 -17.08 8.42
CA ASP A 455 2.26 -15.97 7.51
C ASP A 455 2.14 -14.65 8.28
N THR A 456 2.97 -13.68 7.92
CA THR A 456 2.88 -12.33 8.43
C THR A 456 1.82 -11.59 7.62
N PRO A 457 0.64 -11.26 8.20
CA PRO A 457 -0.41 -10.59 7.46
C PRO A 457 0.01 -9.16 7.08
N LEU A 458 -0.60 -8.62 6.02
CA LEU A 458 -0.44 -7.22 5.66
C LEU A 458 -1.37 -6.38 6.54
N CYS A 459 -0.81 -5.72 7.55
CA CYS A 459 -1.55 -4.88 8.49
C CYS A 459 -0.93 -3.50 8.60
N PHE A 460 -1.74 -2.45 8.51
CA PHE A 460 -1.30 -1.07 8.71
C PHE A 460 -1.71 -0.50 10.06
N CYS A 461 -0.88 0.40 10.57
CA CYS A 461 -1.16 1.15 11.78
C CYS A 461 -0.43 2.51 11.74
N PHE A 462 -0.91 3.49 12.49
CA PHE A 462 -0.15 4.72 12.76
C PHE A 462 0.63 4.58 14.07
N ALA A 463 1.92 4.90 14.04
CA ALA A 463 2.74 5.00 15.23
C ALA A 463 2.53 6.37 15.87
N MET A 464 1.84 6.43 17.02
CA MET A 464 1.43 7.69 17.63
C MET A 464 2.39 8.19 18.69
N GLY A 465 3.22 7.30 19.24
CA GLY A 465 3.98 7.59 20.45
C GLY A 465 3.07 7.71 21.68
N MET A 466 3.48 8.46 22.69
CA MET A 466 2.63 8.82 23.82
C MET A 466 1.69 9.95 23.38
N ALA A 467 0.55 9.60 22.82
CA ALA A 467 -0.41 10.60 22.38
C ALA A 467 -1.35 11.06 23.51
N THR A 468 -1.74 12.32 23.46
CA THR A 468 -2.87 12.88 24.22
C THR A 468 -4.05 13.07 23.30
N ASP A 469 -5.22 13.33 23.84
CA ASP A 469 -6.30 13.87 23.03
C ASP A 469 -6.17 15.39 22.85
N GLU A 470 -7.01 15.97 22.01
CA GLU A 470 -7.03 17.41 21.73
C GLU A 470 -7.38 18.27 22.98
N LYS A 471 -7.92 17.66 24.02
CA LYS A 471 -8.23 18.33 25.31
C LYS A 471 -7.09 18.17 26.33
N ASN A 472 -5.95 17.62 25.92
CA ASN A 472 -4.80 17.30 26.77
C ASN A 472 -5.16 16.39 27.97
N VAL A 473 -6.25 15.62 27.85
CA VAL A 473 -6.56 14.62 28.86
C VAL A 473 -5.55 13.50 28.73
N PRO A 474 -4.81 13.13 29.75
CA PRO A 474 -3.95 11.96 29.76
C PRO A 474 -4.87 10.72 29.78
N LEU A 475 -5.39 10.39 28.63
CA LEU A 475 -5.99 9.12 28.33
C LEU A 475 -4.84 8.17 28.27
N GLY A 476 -4.77 7.12 29.01
CA GLY A 476 -3.71 6.14 28.94
C GLY A 476 -2.87 6.18 27.65
N TYR A 477 -1.76 5.56 27.61
CA TYR A 477 -0.79 5.74 26.54
C TYR A 477 -1.29 5.09 25.23
N TYR A 478 -1.41 5.89 24.19
CA TYR A 478 -1.74 5.43 22.84
C TYR A 478 -0.45 5.38 22.04
N TYR A 479 0.08 4.19 21.80
CA TYR A 479 1.32 4.05 21.04
C TYR A 479 1.10 3.75 19.56
N GLY A 480 0.03 3.02 19.24
CA GLY A 480 -0.33 2.69 17.88
C GLY A 480 -1.84 2.66 17.70
N SER A 481 -2.34 3.14 16.56
CA SER A 481 -3.77 3.13 16.27
C SER A 481 -4.04 3.11 14.77
N SER A 482 -5.09 2.41 14.35
CA SER A 482 -5.69 2.54 13.03
C SER A 482 -6.66 3.72 12.92
N LEU A 483 -6.91 4.42 14.03
CA LEU A 483 -7.91 5.47 14.17
C LEU A 483 -7.27 6.81 14.50
N CYS A 484 -7.97 7.89 14.20
CA CYS A 484 -7.55 9.25 14.54
C CYS A 484 -8.29 9.85 15.75
N ARG A 485 -9.31 9.15 16.27
CA ARG A 485 -10.07 9.61 17.45
C ARG A 485 -10.02 8.58 18.58
N THR A 486 -10.09 9.11 19.79
CA THR A 486 -10.30 8.31 21.00
C THR A 486 -11.72 7.72 21.00
N PRO A 487 -12.01 6.70 21.84
CA PRO A 487 -13.39 6.24 22.05
C PRO A 487 -14.36 7.32 22.51
N ALA A 488 -13.86 8.38 23.15
CA ALA A 488 -14.68 9.55 23.53
C ALA A 488 -14.92 10.54 22.37
N GLY A 489 -14.44 10.23 21.16
CA GLY A 489 -14.64 11.06 19.97
C GLY A 489 -13.64 12.19 19.77
N ASN A 490 -12.70 12.40 20.69
CA ASN A 490 -11.68 13.44 20.59
C ASN A 490 -10.55 12.99 19.66
N TYR A 491 -10.00 13.91 18.86
CA TYR A 491 -8.85 13.62 18.02
C TYR A 491 -7.60 13.33 18.83
N PHE A 492 -6.81 12.38 18.36
CA PHE A 492 -5.47 12.14 18.90
C PHE A 492 -4.52 13.27 18.51
N ARG A 493 -3.62 13.56 19.43
CA ARG A 493 -2.50 14.46 19.24
C ARG A 493 -1.20 13.70 19.51
N ASP A 494 -0.23 13.83 18.62
CA ASP A 494 1.10 13.25 18.87
C ASP A 494 1.92 14.11 19.84
N ASN A 495 3.13 13.62 20.18
CA ASN A 495 4.03 14.32 21.11
C ASN A 495 4.50 15.68 20.56
N ASP A 496 4.44 15.89 19.25
CA ASP A 496 4.81 17.15 18.60
C ASP A 496 3.63 18.13 18.55
N GLY A 497 2.47 17.76 19.07
CA GLY A 497 1.26 18.57 19.12
C GLY A 497 0.42 18.53 17.84
N ASN A 498 0.75 17.67 16.86
CA ASN A 498 -0.01 17.53 15.65
C ASN A 498 -1.27 16.69 15.88
N THR A 499 -2.40 17.16 15.39
CA THR A 499 -3.67 16.47 15.48
C THR A 499 -3.84 15.51 14.31
N PHE A 500 -4.15 14.25 14.58
CA PHE A 500 -4.47 13.26 13.55
C PHE A 500 -5.85 13.57 12.96
N LYS A 501 -5.96 13.49 11.64
CA LYS A 501 -7.15 13.93 10.91
C LYS A 501 -7.88 12.81 10.19
N TYR A 502 -7.22 11.68 9.95
CA TYR A 502 -7.81 10.56 9.25
C TYR A 502 -7.44 9.21 9.86
N SER A 503 -8.38 8.29 9.72
CA SER A 503 -8.29 6.90 10.16
C SER A 503 -8.03 5.99 8.95
N LEU A 504 -7.51 4.79 9.22
CA LEU A 504 -7.37 3.74 8.19
C LEU A 504 -8.70 3.04 7.89
N VAL A 505 -9.74 3.25 8.71
CA VAL A 505 -11.10 2.78 8.41
C VAL A 505 -11.67 3.51 7.19
N PHE A 506 -12.59 2.87 6.47
CA PHE A 506 -13.08 3.42 5.21
C PHE A 506 -14.18 4.47 5.41
N ARG A 507 -15.13 4.22 6.31
CA ARG A 507 -16.31 5.07 6.51
C ARG A 507 -16.10 6.19 7.53
N GLY A 508 -17.11 7.06 7.61
CA GLY A 508 -17.14 8.18 8.53
C GLY A 508 -16.41 9.41 8.02
N GLU A 509 -16.56 10.51 8.74
CA GLU A 509 -15.96 11.81 8.39
C GLU A 509 -14.44 11.74 8.25
N ASP A 510 -13.80 10.99 9.14
CA ASP A 510 -12.34 10.81 9.19
C ASP A 510 -11.86 9.58 8.40
N GLY A 511 -12.77 8.82 7.78
CA GLY A 511 -12.45 7.59 7.06
C GLY A 511 -11.78 7.86 5.72
N ALA A 512 -11.10 6.83 5.22
CA ALA A 512 -10.32 6.91 3.98
C ALA A 512 -11.16 7.39 2.77
N PHE A 513 -12.43 6.96 2.68
CA PHE A 513 -13.31 7.40 1.60
C PHE A 513 -13.45 8.94 1.59
N ASN A 514 -13.87 9.53 2.69
CA ASN A 514 -14.08 10.98 2.77
C ASN A 514 -12.77 11.79 2.66
N GLN A 515 -11.66 11.22 3.12
CA GLN A 515 -10.36 11.90 3.16
C GLN A 515 -9.58 11.80 1.85
N PHE A 516 -9.77 10.74 1.06
CA PHE A 516 -8.93 10.47 -0.10
C PHE A 516 -9.69 10.21 -1.41
N PHE A 517 -10.94 9.75 -1.35
CA PHE A 517 -11.67 9.29 -2.53
C PHE A 517 -12.90 10.12 -2.89
N LYS A 518 -13.40 10.95 -1.98
CA LYS A 518 -14.64 11.73 -2.15
C LYS A 518 -14.69 12.54 -3.45
N GLU A 519 -13.56 13.17 -3.83
CA GLU A 519 -13.49 13.97 -5.06
C GLU A 519 -13.54 13.08 -6.30
N TRP A 520 -12.87 11.94 -6.28
CA TRP A 520 -12.93 11.00 -7.37
C TRP A 520 -14.31 10.36 -7.51
N ASP A 521 -14.92 9.96 -6.40
CA ASP A 521 -16.30 9.47 -6.39
C ASP A 521 -17.28 10.51 -6.98
N ALA A 522 -17.11 11.79 -6.65
CA ALA A 522 -17.92 12.86 -7.24
C ALA A 522 -17.72 12.99 -8.76
N ILE A 523 -16.50 12.82 -9.25
CA ILE A 523 -16.23 12.80 -10.71
C ILE A 523 -16.92 11.62 -11.36
N LEU A 524 -16.80 10.41 -10.83
CA LEU A 524 -17.41 9.20 -11.37
C LEU A 524 -18.95 9.26 -11.37
N ARG A 525 -19.55 9.91 -10.37
CA ARG A 525 -21.01 10.08 -10.29
C ARG A 525 -21.58 11.14 -11.22
N HIS A 526 -20.87 12.25 -11.39
CA HIS A 526 -21.45 13.45 -12.00
C HIS A 526 -20.77 13.85 -13.31
N ALA A 527 -19.56 13.40 -13.54
CA ALA A 527 -18.74 13.76 -14.70
C ALA A 527 -18.09 12.53 -15.35
N ASN A 528 -18.73 11.35 -15.25
CA ASN A 528 -18.20 10.11 -15.83
C ASN A 528 -18.39 10.11 -17.34
N HIS A 529 -17.52 10.86 -18.02
CA HIS A 529 -17.45 10.90 -19.47
C HIS A 529 -16.02 11.10 -19.93
N THR A 530 -15.66 10.48 -21.02
CA THR A 530 -14.37 10.66 -21.67
C THR A 530 -14.50 11.61 -22.83
N LEU A 531 -13.52 12.50 -23.03
CA LEU A 531 -13.43 13.37 -24.17
C LEU A 531 -12.34 12.85 -25.12
N LYS A 532 -12.72 12.52 -26.35
CA LYS A 532 -11.77 12.20 -27.42
C LYS A 532 -11.48 13.46 -28.21
N SER A 533 -10.22 13.86 -28.28
CA SER A 533 -9.78 15.05 -29.01
C SER A 533 -8.47 14.77 -29.73
N LYS A 534 -8.34 15.36 -30.93
CA LYS A 534 -7.08 15.37 -31.66
C LYS A 534 -6.34 16.68 -31.32
N ILE A 535 -5.13 16.57 -30.76
CA ILE A 535 -4.33 17.69 -30.30
C ILE A 535 -3.03 17.76 -31.11
N ASN A 536 -2.70 18.92 -31.63
CA ASN A 536 -1.47 19.16 -32.38
C ASN A 536 -0.35 19.55 -31.40
N LEU A 537 0.36 18.56 -30.88
CA LEU A 537 1.53 18.76 -30.03
C LEU A 537 2.80 18.70 -30.87
N ASP A 538 3.78 19.52 -30.55
CA ASP A 538 5.13 19.39 -31.11
C ASP A 538 5.92 18.29 -30.38
N ARG A 539 7.13 17.98 -30.88
CA ARG A 539 7.99 16.95 -30.28
C ARG A 539 8.37 17.25 -28.82
N ILE A 540 8.51 18.50 -28.44
CA ILE A 540 8.86 18.88 -27.08
C ILE A 540 7.67 18.62 -26.17
N ALA A 541 6.49 19.06 -26.55
CA ALA A 541 5.26 18.86 -25.79
C ALA A 541 4.93 17.36 -25.60
N LEU A 542 5.21 16.52 -26.60
CA LEU A 542 5.03 15.06 -26.48
C LEU A 542 5.92 14.45 -25.39
N THR A 543 7.14 14.96 -25.18
CA THR A 543 8.02 14.49 -24.09
C THR A 543 7.61 14.99 -22.71
N GLN A 544 6.74 15.99 -22.64
CA GLN A 544 6.29 16.64 -21.41
C GLN A 544 4.91 16.23 -20.94
N ILE A 545 4.27 15.25 -21.60
CA ILE A 545 2.98 14.73 -21.17
C ILE A 545 3.11 14.17 -19.75
N ASP A 546 2.34 14.76 -18.83
CA ASP A 546 2.30 14.37 -17.42
C ASP A 546 0.88 13.92 -17.04
N THR A 547 0.66 12.63 -16.99
CA THR A 547 -0.63 12.02 -16.63
C THR A 547 -0.98 12.17 -15.15
N SER A 548 -0.04 12.64 -14.32
CA SER A 548 -0.26 12.90 -12.90
C SER A 548 -0.83 14.29 -12.59
N ARG A 549 -1.10 15.08 -13.63
CA ARG A 549 -1.64 16.43 -13.51
C ARG A 549 -2.69 16.68 -14.58
N PRO A 550 -3.70 17.52 -14.29
CA PRO A 550 -4.70 17.87 -15.29
C PRO A 550 -4.14 18.77 -16.40
N ILE A 551 -4.87 18.81 -17.50
CA ILE A 551 -4.72 19.81 -18.57
C ILE A 551 -5.91 20.76 -18.58
N LEU A 552 -5.75 21.91 -19.22
CA LEU A 552 -6.86 22.78 -19.59
C LEU A 552 -7.18 22.56 -21.09
N LEU A 553 -8.44 22.28 -21.40
CA LEU A 553 -8.93 22.15 -22.77
C LEU A 553 -10.28 22.86 -22.91
N SER A 554 -10.35 23.89 -23.75
CA SER A 554 -11.58 24.69 -23.94
C SER A 554 -12.16 25.23 -22.63
N GLY A 555 -11.29 25.66 -21.70
CA GLY A 555 -11.69 26.19 -20.40
C GLY A 555 -12.07 25.15 -19.35
N GLN A 556 -12.05 23.86 -19.70
CA GLN A 556 -12.32 22.76 -18.78
C GLN A 556 -11.03 22.10 -18.30
N LYS A 557 -11.00 21.75 -17.01
CA LYS A 557 -9.91 21.02 -16.39
C LYS A 557 -10.16 19.51 -16.56
N LEU A 558 -9.26 18.82 -17.23
CA LEU A 558 -9.41 17.42 -17.62
C LEU A 558 -8.18 16.61 -17.18
N MET A 559 -8.38 15.37 -16.80
CA MET A 559 -7.31 14.41 -16.60
C MET A 559 -7.07 13.63 -17.89
N ILE A 560 -5.80 13.32 -18.17
CA ILE A 560 -5.43 12.47 -19.31
C ILE A 560 -5.60 11.02 -18.88
N GLU A 561 -6.51 10.29 -19.53
CA GLU A 561 -6.64 8.84 -19.37
C GLU A 561 -5.60 8.12 -20.22
N SER A 562 -5.53 8.48 -21.51
CA SER A 562 -4.51 7.98 -22.42
C SER A 562 -4.22 9.00 -23.53
N ALA A 563 -3.01 8.93 -24.06
CA ALA A 563 -2.60 9.71 -25.22
C ALA A 563 -1.89 8.82 -26.23
N LYS A 564 -2.31 8.87 -27.50
CA LYS A 564 -1.71 8.11 -28.60
C LYS A 564 -1.05 9.04 -29.58
N HIS A 565 0.14 8.69 -30.01
CA HIS A 565 0.86 9.42 -31.06
C HIS A 565 1.75 8.47 -31.87
N THR A 566 2.02 8.88 -33.10
CA THR A 566 2.89 8.10 -34.01
C THR A 566 4.30 8.67 -34.00
N VAL A 567 5.29 7.79 -34.05
CA VAL A 567 6.70 8.13 -34.25
C VAL A 567 7.21 7.41 -35.50
N PRO A 568 8.03 8.06 -36.36
CA PRO A 568 8.55 9.42 -36.23
C PRO A 568 7.45 10.47 -36.38
N TYR A 569 7.64 11.59 -35.66
CA TYR A 569 6.70 12.70 -35.68
C TYR A 569 6.55 13.30 -37.08
N GLN A 570 5.31 13.40 -37.55
CA GLN A 570 4.96 14.00 -38.83
C GLN A 570 4.15 15.29 -38.62
N VAL A 571 4.60 16.40 -39.21
CA VAL A 571 4.05 17.75 -38.98
C VAL A 571 2.58 17.91 -39.43
N ASN A 572 1.96 16.94 -40.10
CA ASN A 572 0.62 17.09 -40.71
C ASN A 572 -0.26 15.83 -40.65
N LYS A 573 -0.04 14.95 -39.68
CA LYS A 573 -0.96 13.81 -39.47
C LYS A 573 -1.79 13.93 -38.22
#